data_e9da1fb09cf124d1f4aed19b652aeed1
#
_entry.id   e9da1fb09cf124d1f4aed19b652aeed1
#
_cell.length_a   1.000
_cell.length_b   1.000
_cell.length_c   1.000
_cell.angle_alpha   90.00
_cell.angle_beta   90.00
_cell.angle_gamma   90.00
#
_symmetry.space_group_name_H-M   'P 1'
#
loop_
_entity.id
_entity.type
_entity.pdbx_description
1 polymer ?
#
loop_
_entity_poly.entity_id
_entity_poly.type
_entity_poly.pdbx_seq_one_letter_code
_entity_poly.pdbx_strand_id
1 'polypeptide(L)'
;MRGTALLNNLDSVTISSTRLLQTRLLIQIMKKHIPNTITCCNLICGCIATGFALKGDFSMAMTFIVMGAVFDFFDGFVARLLHVSSAIGKELDSLADCITFGFAPAAIVSGLLRLAPLPVTNEYLTLLLPY
;
A
#
# COMPACT_ATOMS: atom_id res chain seq x y z
N MET A 1 -21.66 -10.22 56.22
CA MET A 1 -22.51 -10.16 55.01
C MET A 1 -22.29 -8.93 54.11
N ARG A 2 -21.79 -7.80 54.59
CA ARG A 2 -21.51 -6.63 53.73
C ARG A 2 -20.23 -6.71 52.88
N GLY A 3 -19.25 -7.52 53.25
CA GLY A 3 -17.98 -7.65 52.55
C GLY A 3 -18.04 -8.43 51.22
N THR A 4 -18.90 -9.44 51.16
CA THR A 4 -19.05 -10.27 49.95
C THR A 4 -19.76 -9.54 48.81
N ALA A 5 -20.73 -8.65 49.15
CA ALA A 5 -21.43 -7.83 48.14
C ALA A 5 -20.49 -6.78 47.51
N LEU A 6 -19.56 -6.20 48.29
CA LEU A 6 -18.56 -5.25 47.81
C LEU A 6 -17.54 -5.92 46.90
N LEU A 7 -17.05 -7.12 47.23
CA LEU A 7 -16.12 -7.90 46.41
C LEU A 7 -16.76 -8.28 45.09
N ASN A 8 -18.00 -8.77 45.09
CA ASN A 8 -18.72 -9.12 43.86
C ASN A 8 -18.95 -7.91 42.95
N ASN A 9 -19.18 -6.71 43.55
CA ASN A 9 -19.34 -5.49 42.77
C ASN A 9 -18.02 -5.01 42.16
N LEU A 10 -16.90 -5.13 42.89
CA LEU A 10 -15.58 -4.80 42.38
C LEU A 10 -15.16 -5.74 41.24
N ASP A 11 -15.44 -7.04 41.39
CA ASP A 11 -15.13 -8.03 40.34
C ASP A 11 -15.94 -7.78 39.07
N SER A 12 -17.22 -7.46 39.18
CA SER A 12 -18.08 -7.14 38.03
C SER A 12 -17.65 -5.87 37.30
N VAL A 13 -17.25 -4.84 38.06
CA VAL A 13 -16.71 -3.59 37.46
C VAL A 13 -15.37 -3.83 36.76
N THR A 14 -14.48 -4.63 37.38
CA THR A 14 -13.17 -4.97 36.81
C THR A 14 -13.34 -5.77 35.53
N ILE A 15 -14.19 -6.78 35.50
CA ILE A 15 -14.48 -7.62 34.32
C ILE A 15 -15.10 -6.76 33.20
N SER A 16 -16.03 -5.86 33.54
CA SER A 16 -16.64 -4.95 32.57
C SER A 16 -15.60 -4.01 31.96
N SER A 17 -14.74 -3.42 32.77
CA SER A 17 -13.67 -2.53 32.29
C SER A 17 -12.65 -3.28 31.41
N THR A 18 -12.28 -4.48 31.77
CA THR A 18 -11.37 -5.31 30.97
C THR A 18 -11.97 -5.69 29.63
N ARG A 19 -13.26 -6.04 29.58
CA ARG A 19 -13.96 -6.32 28.33
C ARG A 19 -14.04 -5.08 27.43
N LEU A 20 -14.32 -3.91 27.98
CA LEU A 20 -14.34 -2.66 27.20
C LEU A 20 -12.98 -2.31 26.63
N LEU A 21 -11.90 -2.50 27.40
CA LEU A 21 -10.52 -2.31 26.92
C LEU A 21 -10.19 -3.30 25.81
N GLN A 22 -10.54 -4.56 25.98
CA GLN A 22 -10.30 -5.61 25.00
C GLN A 22 -11.06 -5.35 23.69
N THR A 23 -12.32 -4.91 23.78
CA THR A 23 -13.11 -4.54 22.60
C THR A 23 -12.54 -3.31 21.90
N ARG A 24 -12.07 -2.30 22.63
CA ARG A 24 -11.43 -1.12 22.06
C ARG A 24 -10.12 -1.47 21.36
N LEU A 25 -9.30 -2.34 21.94
CA LEU A 25 -8.07 -2.83 21.33
C LEU A 25 -8.34 -3.61 20.03
N LEU A 26 -9.34 -4.49 20.03
CA LEU A 26 -9.74 -5.24 18.82
C LEU A 26 -10.24 -4.30 17.72
N ILE A 27 -11.04 -3.30 18.04
CA ILE A 27 -11.51 -2.31 17.08
C ILE A 27 -10.36 -1.49 16.51
N GLN A 28 -9.39 -1.12 17.34
CA GLN A 28 -8.20 -0.40 16.87
C GLN A 28 -7.31 -1.25 15.96
N ILE A 29 -7.14 -2.53 16.29
CA ILE A 29 -6.39 -3.47 15.45
C ILE A 29 -7.10 -3.65 14.11
N MET A 30 -8.41 -3.85 14.09
CA MET A 30 -9.19 -3.98 12.86
C MET A 30 -9.13 -2.71 12.00
N LYS A 31 -9.27 -1.53 12.60
CA LYS A 31 -9.16 -0.24 11.90
C LYS A 31 -7.81 -0.03 11.24
N LYS A 32 -6.73 -0.57 11.82
CA LYS A 32 -5.37 -0.47 11.31
C LYS A 32 -5.12 -1.38 10.09
N HIS A 33 -5.88 -2.46 9.96
CA HIS A 33 -5.73 -3.40 8.84
C HIS A 33 -6.43 -2.93 7.55
N ILE A 34 -7.45 -2.08 7.66
CA ILE A 34 -8.21 -1.59 6.50
C ILE A 34 -7.33 -0.82 5.51
N PRO A 35 -6.58 0.24 5.90
CA PRO A 35 -5.71 0.94 4.97
C PRO A 35 -4.62 0.02 4.40
N ASN A 36 -3.99 -0.82 5.22
CA ASN A 36 -2.98 -1.77 4.75
C ASN A 36 -3.47 -2.69 3.63
N THR A 37 -4.73 -3.11 3.68
CA THR A 37 -5.32 -3.95 2.63
C THR A 37 -5.48 -3.17 1.32
N ILE A 38 -5.86 -1.90 1.39
CA ILE A 38 -6.01 -1.03 0.22
C ILE A 38 -4.62 -0.76 -0.40
N THR A 39 -3.60 -0.50 0.42
CA THR A 39 -2.22 -0.35 -0.03
C THR A 39 -1.70 -1.62 -0.72
N CYS A 40 -2.05 -2.81 -0.22
CA CYS A 40 -1.74 -4.07 -0.91
C CYS A 40 -2.41 -4.15 -2.29
N CYS A 41 -3.63 -3.64 -2.45
CA CYS A 41 -4.30 -3.59 -3.76
C CYS A 41 -3.55 -2.65 -4.72
N ASN A 42 -3.08 -1.48 -4.26
CA ASN A 42 -2.22 -0.58 -5.04
C ASN A 42 -0.96 -1.33 -5.50
N LEU A 43 -0.26 -1.99 -4.59
CA LEU A 43 0.94 -2.76 -4.89
C LEU A 43 0.70 -3.85 -5.96
N ILE A 44 -0.38 -4.59 -5.84
CA ILE A 44 -0.77 -5.64 -6.81
C ILE A 44 -1.03 -5.01 -8.18
N CYS A 45 -1.74 -3.89 -8.25
CA CYS A 45 -1.96 -3.16 -9.50
C CYS A 45 -0.64 -2.73 -10.15
N GLY A 46 0.32 -2.22 -9.37
CA GLY A 46 1.65 -1.85 -9.86
C GLY A 46 2.44 -3.04 -10.41
N CYS A 47 2.39 -4.19 -9.75
CA CYS A 47 3.02 -5.42 -10.23
C CYS A 47 2.39 -5.91 -11.54
N ILE A 48 1.06 -5.89 -11.65
CA ILE A 48 0.33 -6.27 -12.87
C ILE A 48 0.66 -5.30 -14.01
N ALA A 49 0.64 -4.00 -13.74
CA ALA A 49 1.02 -2.96 -14.70
C ALA A 49 2.41 -3.19 -15.28
N THR A 50 3.38 -3.50 -14.42
CA THR A 50 4.74 -3.83 -14.83
C THR A 50 4.78 -5.07 -15.74
N GLY A 51 4.01 -6.11 -15.40
CA GLY A 51 3.91 -7.33 -16.20
C GLY A 51 3.37 -7.05 -17.61
N PHE A 52 2.36 -6.19 -17.76
CA PHE A 52 1.83 -5.77 -19.07
C PHE A 52 2.82 -4.87 -19.83
N ALA A 53 3.48 -3.95 -19.14
CA ALA A 53 4.51 -3.10 -19.76
C ALA A 53 5.65 -3.92 -20.37
N LEU A 54 6.11 -4.96 -19.68
CA LEU A 54 7.15 -5.86 -20.16
C LEU A 54 6.71 -6.71 -21.37
N LYS A 55 5.41 -7.00 -21.47
CA LYS A 55 4.81 -7.68 -22.63
C LYS A 55 4.57 -6.74 -23.83
N GLY A 56 4.75 -5.44 -23.66
CA GLY A 56 4.50 -4.43 -24.68
C GLY A 56 3.06 -3.95 -24.76
N ASP A 57 2.20 -4.37 -23.84
CA ASP A 57 0.81 -3.92 -23.76
C ASP A 57 0.71 -2.68 -22.87
N PHE A 58 1.12 -1.56 -23.43
CA PHE A 58 1.21 -0.28 -22.70
C PHE A 58 -0.16 0.27 -22.30
N SER A 59 -1.21 -0.04 -23.08
CA SER A 59 -2.57 0.41 -22.78
C SER A 59 -3.09 -0.21 -21.49
N MET A 60 -2.93 -1.53 -21.33
CA MET A 60 -3.28 -2.22 -20.11
C MET A 60 -2.39 -1.80 -18.94
N ALA A 61 -1.10 -1.64 -19.17
CA ALA A 61 -0.16 -1.16 -18.14
C ALA A 61 -0.60 0.20 -17.57
N MET A 62 -0.92 1.17 -18.44
CA MET A 62 -1.41 2.49 -18.03
C MET A 62 -2.72 2.41 -17.24
N THR A 63 -3.65 1.56 -17.65
CA THR A 63 -4.92 1.36 -16.95
C THR A 63 -4.69 0.86 -15.52
N PHE A 64 -3.80 -0.10 -15.32
CA PHE A 64 -3.48 -0.61 -13.98
C PHE A 64 -2.71 0.39 -13.11
N ILE A 65 -1.87 1.26 -13.71
CA ILE A 65 -1.23 2.36 -12.97
C ILE A 65 -2.28 3.35 -12.45
N VAL A 66 -3.24 3.75 -13.30
CA VAL A 66 -4.33 4.64 -12.89
C VAL A 66 -5.19 4.00 -11.80
N MET A 67 -5.48 2.72 -11.92
CA MET A 67 -6.22 1.97 -10.90
C MET A 67 -5.46 1.92 -9.58
N GLY A 68 -4.14 1.71 -9.61
CA GLY A 68 -3.26 1.79 -8.45
C GLY A 68 -3.31 3.18 -7.79
N ALA A 69 -3.26 4.26 -8.58
CA ALA A 69 -3.38 5.64 -8.09
C ALA A 69 -4.71 5.91 -7.35
N VAL A 70 -5.80 5.30 -7.82
CA VAL A 70 -7.10 5.39 -7.15
C VAL A 70 -7.06 4.69 -5.79
N PHE A 71 -6.48 3.50 -5.71
CA PHE A 71 -6.32 2.78 -4.43
C PHE A 71 -5.41 3.53 -3.47
N ASP A 72 -4.32 4.11 -3.93
CA ASP A 72 -3.42 4.94 -3.15
C ASP A 72 -4.14 6.17 -2.55
N PHE A 73 -4.93 6.85 -3.38
CA PHE A 73 -5.75 7.96 -2.88
C PHE A 73 -6.72 7.53 -1.79
N PHE A 74 -7.37 6.36 -1.96
CA PHE A 74 -8.34 5.85 -1.00
C PHE A 74 -7.68 5.40 0.31
N ASP A 75 -6.51 4.77 0.29
CA ASP A 75 -5.85 4.34 1.51
C ASP A 75 -5.39 5.54 2.36
N GLY A 76 -4.81 6.56 1.74
CA GLY A 76 -4.47 7.81 2.39
C GLY A 76 -5.69 8.54 2.97
N PHE A 77 -6.81 8.54 2.23
CA PHE A 77 -8.06 9.11 2.69
C PHE A 77 -8.64 8.35 3.88
N VAL A 78 -8.71 7.03 3.80
CA VAL A 78 -9.23 6.16 4.88
C VAL A 78 -8.35 6.23 6.12
N ALA A 79 -7.02 6.23 5.97
CA ALA A 79 -6.09 6.36 7.09
C ALA A 79 -6.29 7.68 7.86
N ARG A 80 -6.52 8.79 7.15
CA ARG A 80 -6.84 10.10 7.74
C ARG A 80 -8.19 10.11 8.44
N LEU A 81 -9.22 9.54 7.83
CA LEU A 81 -10.57 9.46 8.39
C LEU A 81 -10.63 8.63 9.67
N LEU A 82 -9.89 7.53 9.71
CA LEU A 82 -9.84 6.64 10.86
C LEU A 82 -8.85 7.08 11.94
N HIS A 83 -8.04 8.13 11.68
CA HIS A 83 -6.97 8.60 12.57
C HIS A 83 -6.02 7.46 13.00
N VAL A 84 -5.75 6.53 12.10
CA VAL A 84 -4.85 5.40 12.32
C VAL A 84 -3.64 5.52 11.41
N SER A 85 -2.47 5.56 12.00
CA SER A 85 -1.23 5.40 11.26
C SER A 85 -0.37 4.32 11.93
N SER A 86 0.21 3.44 11.14
CA SER A 86 1.19 2.49 11.62
C SER A 86 2.51 2.69 10.89
N ALA A 87 3.63 2.43 11.58
CA ALA A 87 4.94 2.49 10.95
C ALA A 87 5.01 1.54 9.74
N ILE A 88 4.54 0.30 9.93
CA ILE A 88 4.50 -0.72 8.86
C ILE A 88 3.60 -0.27 7.69
N GLY A 89 2.45 0.38 7.97
CA GLY A 89 1.56 0.89 6.91
C GLY A 89 2.23 1.93 6.04
N LYS A 90 3.00 2.85 6.61
CA LYS A 90 3.76 3.86 5.86
C LYS A 90 4.89 3.26 5.03
N GLU A 91 5.58 2.26 5.55
CA GLU A 91 6.62 1.55 4.80
C GLU A 91 6.03 0.80 3.60
N LEU A 92 4.88 0.13 3.81
CA LEU A 92 4.17 -0.59 2.76
C LEU A 92 3.65 0.35 1.68
N ASP A 93 3.13 1.51 2.07
CA ASP A 93 2.66 2.58 1.20
C ASP A 93 3.79 3.11 0.31
N SER A 94 4.93 3.47 0.93
CA SER A 94 6.13 3.90 0.20
C SER A 94 6.65 2.85 -0.79
N LEU A 95 6.57 1.57 -0.43
CA LEU A 95 6.96 0.46 -1.31
C LEU A 95 5.98 0.31 -2.49
N ALA A 96 4.68 0.40 -2.23
CA ALA A 96 3.64 0.34 -3.25
C ALA A 96 3.80 1.47 -4.26
N ASP A 97 4.03 2.70 -3.78
CA ASP A 97 4.27 3.88 -4.61
C ASP A 97 5.51 3.75 -5.47
N CYS A 98 6.60 3.25 -4.91
CA CYS A 98 7.83 3.02 -5.65
C CYS A 98 7.62 2.05 -6.83
N ILE A 99 6.79 1.03 -6.66
CA ILE A 99 6.48 0.07 -7.73
C ILE A 99 5.48 0.64 -8.71
N THR A 100 4.37 1.20 -8.24
CA THR A 100 3.27 1.65 -9.10
C THR A 100 3.63 2.93 -9.87
N PHE A 101 4.29 3.89 -9.24
CA PHE A 101 4.61 5.20 -9.83
C PHE A 101 6.08 5.34 -10.25
N GLY A 102 6.95 4.46 -9.79
CA GLY A 102 8.36 4.43 -10.18
C GLY A 102 8.65 3.35 -11.22
N PHE A 103 8.54 2.09 -10.82
CA PHE A 103 8.99 0.96 -11.62
C PHE A 103 8.09 0.68 -12.83
N ALA A 104 6.75 0.72 -12.67
CA ALA A 104 5.82 0.43 -13.76
C ALA A 104 5.92 1.46 -14.91
N PRO A 105 5.92 2.79 -14.67
CA PRO A 105 6.17 3.77 -15.72
C PRO A 105 7.55 3.63 -16.37
N ALA A 106 8.59 3.34 -15.59
CA ALA A 106 9.94 3.11 -16.13
C ALA A 106 9.98 1.90 -17.08
N ALA A 107 9.22 0.84 -16.76
CA ALA A 107 9.08 -0.32 -17.64
C ALA A 107 8.38 0.04 -18.95
N ILE A 108 7.35 0.90 -18.92
CA ILE A 108 6.67 1.40 -20.13
C ILE A 108 7.64 2.20 -21.00
N VAL A 109 8.36 3.15 -20.40
CA VAL A 109 9.34 3.98 -21.13
C VAL A 109 10.43 3.11 -21.75
N SER A 110 10.96 2.15 -21.03
CA SER A 110 11.95 1.20 -21.52
C SER A 110 11.41 0.36 -22.71
N GLY A 111 10.15 -0.06 -22.64
CA GLY A 111 9.48 -0.77 -23.73
C GLY A 111 9.28 0.12 -24.98
N LEU A 112 8.85 1.35 -24.78
CA LEU A 112 8.69 2.33 -25.87
C LEU A 112 10.01 2.68 -26.55
N LEU A 113 11.09 2.83 -25.78
CA LEU A 113 12.43 3.08 -26.33
C LEU A 113 12.93 1.91 -27.18
N ARG A 114 12.57 0.69 -26.86
CA ARG A 114 12.90 -0.49 -27.69
C ARG A 114 12.13 -0.53 -29.00
N LEU A 115 10.91 0.00 -29.02
CA LEU A 115 10.05 0.06 -30.20
C LEU A 115 10.33 1.29 -31.08
N ALA A 116 10.86 2.36 -30.50
CA ALA A 116 11.24 3.54 -31.25
C ALA A 116 12.45 3.24 -32.12
N PRO A 117 12.37 3.44 -33.44
CA PRO A 117 13.55 3.38 -34.31
C PRO A 117 14.36 4.66 -34.12
N LEU A 118 14.83 4.87 -32.88
CA LEU A 118 15.79 5.93 -32.65
C LEU A 118 17.10 5.51 -33.30
N PRO A 119 17.70 6.32 -34.17
CA PRO A 119 19.11 6.20 -34.50
C PRO A 119 19.89 6.68 -33.25
N VAL A 120 19.70 6.04 -32.13
CA VAL A 120 20.61 6.14 -30.99
C VAL A 120 21.82 5.32 -31.46
N THR A 121 22.59 5.94 -32.32
CA THR A 121 23.89 5.49 -32.70
C THR A 121 24.61 5.08 -31.43
N ASN A 122 25.25 3.94 -31.51
CA ASN A 122 26.06 3.33 -30.46
C ASN A 122 27.05 4.29 -29.77
N GLU A 123 27.18 5.51 -30.26
CA GLU A 123 28.09 6.56 -29.82
C GLU A 123 27.74 7.09 -28.40
N TYR A 124 26.46 7.24 -28.04
CA TYR A 124 26.09 7.66 -26.69
C TYR A 124 26.09 6.52 -25.67
N LEU A 125 25.80 5.29 -26.13
CA LEU A 125 25.85 4.12 -25.25
C LEU A 125 27.28 3.72 -24.89
N THR A 126 28.22 3.89 -25.81
CA THR A 126 29.65 3.66 -25.56
C THR A 126 30.26 4.74 -24.67
N LEU A 127 29.68 5.94 -24.64
CA LEU A 127 30.15 7.01 -23.76
C LEU A 127 29.62 6.84 -22.30
N LEU A 128 28.51 6.14 -22.11
CA LEU A 128 27.88 5.92 -20.80
C LEU A 128 28.28 4.59 -20.13
N LEU A 129 28.87 3.67 -20.87
CA LEU A 129 29.43 2.40 -20.39
C LEU A 129 30.95 2.39 -20.63
N PRO A 130 31.75 3.06 -19.79
CA PRO A 130 33.16 2.74 -19.72
C PRO A 130 33.28 1.33 -19.15
N TYR A 131 33.94 0.44 -19.91
CA TYR A 131 34.27 -0.95 -19.63
C TYR A 131 34.26 -1.36 -18.16
#